data_301c3f4a66dbd824ba479839632701d1
#
_entry.id   301c3f4a66dbd824ba479839632701d1
#
_cell.length_a   1.000
_cell.length_b   1.000
_cell.length_c   1.000
_cell.angle_alpha   90.00
_cell.angle_beta   90.00
_cell.angle_gamma   90.00
#
_symmetry.space_group_name_H-M   'P 1'
#
loop_
_entity.id
_entity.type
_entity.pdbx_description
1 polymer ?
#
loop_
_entity_poly.entity_id
_entity_poly.type
_entity_poly.pdbx_seq_one_letter_code
_entity_poly.pdbx_strand_id
1 'polypeptide(L)'
;MSIEKIKEISKFLKLSYIYHNIENEADTATKLGLCNTEFLDNIFEKEMQLRLENGKHSRIRAANFPYKKYLDDLQIEKLPNDAQAKLPELKTMEFVRKGQNIVLAGNPGTGKTHLAIGLGINAAMEGFKVRYYTVPTLINRLKELKSQRNLLSIQKQFEKVDLMILDELGYISFDKEGGELLFTHLSLRSEQKSTIITTNLNFEKWTTIFGDPIMTAALIDRITFKSFVVNMNGHSFRMS
;
A
#
# COMPACT_ATOMS: atom_id res chain seq x y z
N MET A 1 -8.30 -6.90 44.94
CA MET A 1 -7.69 -7.51 43.74
C MET A 1 -6.42 -6.74 43.49
N SER A 2 -5.25 -7.40 43.46
CA SER A 2 -3.98 -6.66 43.32
C SER A 2 -3.76 -6.18 41.90
N ILE A 3 -3.11 -5.04 41.74
CA ILE A 3 -2.71 -4.47 40.43
C ILE A 3 -1.91 -5.49 39.61
N GLU A 4 -1.08 -6.30 40.30
CA GLU A 4 -0.33 -7.41 39.67
C GLU A 4 -1.23 -8.39 38.92
N LYS A 5 -2.36 -8.79 39.52
CA LYS A 5 -3.31 -9.69 38.86
C LYS A 5 -3.94 -9.05 37.61
N ILE A 6 -4.20 -7.74 37.66
CA ILE A 6 -4.69 -7.00 36.46
C ILE A 6 -3.61 -7.00 35.39
N LYS A 7 -2.34 -6.76 35.71
CA LYS A 7 -1.22 -6.84 34.79
C LYS A 7 -1.07 -8.22 34.16
N GLU A 8 -1.16 -9.29 34.93
CA GLU A 8 -1.10 -10.66 34.41
C GLU A 8 -2.23 -10.95 33.42
N ILE A 9 -3.47 -10.58 33.75
CA ILE A 9 -4.63 -10.75 32.89
C ILE A 9 -4.45 -9.91 31.63
N SER A 10 -4.00 -8.65 31.77
CA SER A 10 -3.76 -7.75 30.63
C SER A 10 -2.69 -8.29 29.67
N LYS A 11 -1.64 -8.90 30.19
CA LYS A 11 -0.62 -9.59 29.39
C LYS A 11 -1.20 -10.77 28.61
N PHE A 12 -2.02 -11.60 29.28
CA PHE A 12 -2.69 -12.72 28.63
C PHE A 12 -3.65 -12.27 27.52
N LEU A 13 -4.43 -11.24 27.79
CA LEU A 13 -5.38 -10.65 26.83
C LEU A 13 -4.71 -9.73 25.80
N LYS A 14 -3.38 -9.53 25.87
CA LYS A 14 -2.60 -8.63 25.01
C LYS A 14 -3.12 -7.17 25.05
N LEU A 15 -3.47 -6.69 26.23
CA LEU A 15 -3.86 -5.31 26.49
C LEU A 15 -2.62 -4.51 26.89
N SER A 16 -1.86 -4.07 25.89
CA SER A 16 -0.52 -3.49 26.13
C SER A 16 -0.55 -2.17 26.87
N TYR A 17 -1.53 -1.29 26.57
CA TYR A 17 -1.67 -0.02 27.27
C TYR A 17 -1.97 -0.25 28.75
N ILE A 18 -2.98 -1.07 29.04
CA ILE A 18 -3.41 -1.39 30.41
C ILE A 18 -2.25 -2.05 31.18
N TYR A 19 -1.56 -3.02 30.57
CA TYR A 19 -0.42 -3.68 31.22
C TYR A 19 0.65 -2.70 31.72
N HIS A 20 0.99 -1.70 30.93
CA HIS A 20 2.06 -0.76 31.26
C HIS A 20 1.60 0.43 32.12
N ASN A 21 0.32 0.81 32.06
CA ASN A 21 -0.12 2.08 32.60
C ASN A 21 -1.17 1.99 33.73
N ILE A 22 -1.68 0.80 34.06
CA ILE A 22 -2.81 0.62 35.00
C ILE A 22 -2.61 1.30 36.35
N GLU A 23 -1.39 1.32 36.91
CA GLU A 23 -1.10 1.98 38.18
C GLU A 23 -1.31 3.47 38.11
N ASN A 24 -0.68 4.10 37.11
CA ASN A 24 -0.78 5.55 36.88
C ASN A 24 -2.22 5.99 36.55
N GLU A 25 -2.95 5.17 35.78
CA GLU A 25 -4.35 5.46 35.43
C GLU A 25 -5.26 5.34 36.65
N ALA A 26 -5.06 4.35 37.50
CA ALA A 26 -5.82 4.20 38.75
C ALA A 26 -5.57 5.36 39.74
N ASP A 27 -4.32 5.79 39.88
CA ASP A 27 -3.96 6.94 40.72
C ASP A 27 -4.57 8.24 40.16
N THR A 28 -4.54 8.41 38.83
CA THR A 28 -5.13 9.56 38.16
C THR A 28 -6.65 9.60 38.33
N ALA A 29 -7.31 8.46 38.15
CA ALA A 29 -8.75 8.35 38.33
C ALA A 29 -9.17 8.69 39.79
N THR A 30 -8.39 8.23 40.77
CA THR A 30 -8.61 8.53 42.21
C THR A 30 -8.47 10.03 42.48
N LYS A 31 -7.44 10.68 41.95
CA LYS A 31 -7.19 12.15 42.08
C LYS A 31 -8.30 12.98 41.44
N LEU A 32 -8.83 12.52 40.31
CA LEU A 32 -9.89 13.21 39.58
C LEU A 32 -11.31 12.88 40.08
N GLY A 33 -11.45 11.92 40.99
CA GLY A 33 -12.75 11.49 41.51
C GLY A 33 -13.63 10.80 40.48
N LEU A 34 -13.03 10.13 39.51
CA LEU A 34 -13.77 9.44 38.43
C LEU A 34 -14.57 8.27 38.98
N CYS A 35 -15.78 8.07 38.48
CA CYS A 35 -16.53 6.86 38.80
C CYS A 35 -15.94 5.64 38.04
N ASN A 36 -16.31 4.46 38.49
CA ASN A 36 -15.77 3.20 37.93
C ASN A 36 -16.02 3.07 36.42
N THR A 37 -17.18 3.55 35.95
CA THR A 37 -17.53 3.50 34.52
C THR A 37 -16.66 4.44 33.69
N GLU A 38 -16.46 5.66 34.17
CA GLU A 38 -15.57 6.64 33.51
C GLU A 38 -14.12 6.16 33.46
N PHE A 39 -13.64 5.55 34.54
CA PHE A 39 -12.31 4.97 34.58
C PHE A 39 -12.14 3.84 33.53
N LEU A 40 -13.11 2.92 33.44
CA LEU A 40 -13.08 1.83 32.48
C LEU A 40 -13.14 2.35 31.03
N ASP A 41 -14.03 3.31 30.76
CA ASP A 41 -14.16 3.93 29.44
C ASP A 41 -12.84 4.55 28.98
N ASN A 42 -12.25 5.41 29.82
CA ASN A 42 -10.97 6.06 29.54
C ASN A 42 -9.83 5.09 29.27
N ILE A 43 -9.70 4.03 30.08
CA ILE A 43 -8.56 3.11 29.93
C ILE A 43 -8.72 2.20 28.72
N PHE A 44 -9.95 1.77 28.39
CA PHE A 44 -10.22 1.00 27.20
C PHE A 44 -10.11 1.83 25.91
N GLU A 45 -10.51 3.10 25.95
CA GLU A 45 -10.30 4.01 24.82
C GLU A 45 -8.81 4.18 24.50
N LYS A 46 -7.97 4.38 25.52
CA LYS A 46 -6.51 4.48 25.34
C LYS A 46 -5.89 3.17 24.81
N GLU A 47 -6.36 2.02 25.28
CA GLU A 47 -5.94 0.71 24.75
C GLU A 47 -6.33 0.57 23.27
N MET A 48 -7.56 0.98 22.91
CA MET A 48 -8.06 0.96 21.53
C MET A 48 -7.21 1.87 20.63
N GLN A 49 -6.93 3.09 21.08
CA GLN A 49 -6.09 4.04 20.34
C GLN A 49 -4.69 3.48 20.10
N LEU A 50 -4.03 2.91 21.14
CA LEU A 50 -2.72 2.29 20.99
C LEU A 50 -2.75 1.13 19.97
N ARG A 51 -3.81 0.31 19.99
CA ARG A 51 -3.97 -0.79 19.02
C ARG A 51 -4.14 -0.29 17.60
N LEU A 52 -4.94 0.75 17.40
CA LEU A 52 -5.14 1.35 16.09
C LEU A 52 -3.83 1.90 15.53
N GLU A 53 -3.06 2.64 16.33
CA GLU A 53 -1.76 3.18 15.93
C GLU A 53 -0.73 2.09 15.64
N ASN A 54 -0.60 1.09 16.52
CA ASN A 54 0.27 -0.05 16.29
C ASN A 54 -0.15 -0.83 15.01
N GLY A 55 -1.44 -0.94 14.76
CA GLY A 55 -1.99 -1.53 13.55
C GLY A 55 -1.57 -0.76 12.28
N LYS A 56 -1.64 0.57 12.28
CA LYS A 56 -1.17 1.44 11.18
C LYS A 56 0.33 1.21 10.92
N HIS A 57 1.15 1.30 11.94
CA HIS A 57 2.60 1.08 11.83
C HIS A 57 2.95 -0.32 11.32
N SER A 58 2.24 -1.34 11.79
CA SER A 58 2.43 -2.72 11.35
C SER A 58 2.10 -2.89 9.86
N ARG A 59 0.97 -2.31 9.38
CA ARG A 59 0.58 -2.38 7.96
C ARG A 59 1.57 -1.63 7.06
N ILE A 60 2.03 -0.43 7.47
CA ILE A 60 3.03 0.33 6.70
C ILE A 60 4.35 -0.46 6.62
N ARG A 61 4.80 -1.08 7.72
CA ARG A 61 5.99 -1.94 7.71
C ARG A 61 5.79 -3.16 6.81
N ALA A 62 4.63 -3.80 6.90
CA ALA A 62 4.29 -4.96 6.09
C ALA A 62 4.21 -4.65 4.59
N ALA A 63 3.94 -3.42 4.18
CA ALA A 63 3.88 -3.02 2.79
C ALA A 63 5.23 -3.09 2.08
N ASN A 64 6.34 -3.07 2.82
CA ASN A 64 7.72 -3.18 2.31
C ASN A 64 8.10 -2.03 1.36
N PHE A 65 7.72 -0.78 1.71
CA PHE A 65 8.17 0.38 0.97
C PHE A 65 9.69 0.55 1.08
N PRO A 66 10.40 0.96 0.01
CA PRO A 66 11.85 1.17 0.04
C PRO A 66 12.25 2.34 0.94
N TYR A 67 11.37 3.31 1.06
CA TYR A 67 11.45 4.48 1.94
C TYR A 67 10.05 5.01 2.22
N LYS A 68 9.90 5.81 3.27
CA LYS A 68 8.63 6.47 3.57
C LYS A 68 8.57 7.82 2.84
N LYS A 69 7.50 8.04 2.10
CA LYS A 69 7.17 9.29 1.40
C LYS A 69 5.67 9.55 1.60
N TYR A 70 5.37 10.49 2.45
CA TYR A 70 3.97 10.85 2.73
C TYR A 70 3.43 11.79 1.66
N LEU A 71 2.12 11.81 1.47
CA LEU A 71 1.48 12.74 0.54
C LEU A 71 1.62 14.20 0.99
N ASP A 72 1.76 14.42 2.30
CA ASP A 72 1.96 15.76 2.87
C ASP A 72 3.36 16.32 2.57
N ASP A 73 4.34 15.44 2.29
CA ASP A 73 5.69 15.83 1.87
C ASP A 73 5.75 16.17 0.36
N LEU A 74 4.66 15.94 -0.37
CA LEU A 74 4.61 16.13 -1.81
C LEU A 74 4.26 17.58 -2.15
N GLN A 75 5.12 18.24 -2.93
CA GLN A 75 4.84 19.59 -3.43
C GLN A 75 3.80 19.49 -4.56
N ILE A 76 2.53 19.57 -4.19
CA ILE A 76 1.39 19.32 -5.09
C ILE A 76 1.44 20.28 -6.29
N GLU A 77 1.83 21.53 -6.07
CA GLU A 77 1.89 22.58 -7.09
C GLU A 77 2.91 22.27 -8.22
N LYS A 78 3.88 21.41 -7.91
CA LYS A 78 4.90 20.96 -8.89
C LYS A 78 4.51 19.68 -9.61
N LEU A 79 3.43 19.02 -9.21
CA LEU A 79 2.92 17.86 -9.94
C LEU A 79 2.37 18.30 -11.31
N PRO A 80 2.39 17.41 -12.31
CA PRO A 80 1.67 17.64 -13.57
C PRO A 80 0.17 17.93 -13.33
N ASN A 81 -0.41 18.80 -14.14
CA ASN A 81 -1.79 19.28 -13.95
C ASN A 81 -2.82 18.14 -13.84
N ASP A 82 -2.67 17.08 -14.62
CA ASP A 82 -3.58 15.94 -14.56
C ASP A 82 -3.49 15.19 -13.22
N ALA A 83 -2.28 15.07 -12.65
CA ALA A 83 -2.08 14.51 -11.32
C ALA A 83 -2.69 15.40 -10.23
N GLN A 84 -2.50 16.72 -10.33
CA GLN A 84 -3.13 17.67 -9.40
C GLN A 84 -4.65 17.56 -9.41
N ALA A 85 -5.25 17.48 -10.60
CA ALA A 85 -6.71 17.40 -10.77
C ALA A 85 -7.30 16.10 -10.19
N LYS A 86 -6.60 14.97 -10.34
CA LYS A 86 -7.08 13.65 -9.87
C LYS A 86 -6.73 13.36 -8.41
N LEU A 87 -5.73 14.02 -7.85
CA LEU A 87 -5.23 13.76 -6.49
C LEU A 87 -6.31 13.81 -5.39
N PRO A 88 -7.25 14.79 -5.38
CA PRO A 88 -8.31 14.81 -4.38
C PRO A 88 -9.16 13.54 -4.36
N GLU A 89 -9.52 13.03 -5.53
CA GLU A 89 -10.29 11.80 -5.66
C GLU A 89 -9.45 10.58 -5.22
N LEU A 90 -8.19 10.51 -5.65
CA LEU A 90 -7.29 9.41 -5.26
C LEU A 90 -7.04 9.35 -3.74
N LYS A 91 -7.02 10.50 -3.06
CA LYS A 91 -6.87 10.58 -1.59
C LYS A 91 -8.04 9.98 -0.82
N THR A 92 -9.21 9.81 -1.42
CA THR A 92 -10.38 9.20 -0.75
C THR A 92 -10.27 7.69 -0.56
N MET A 93 -9.28 7.05 -1.17
CA MET A 93 -9.10 5.59 -1.21
C MET A 93 -10.30 4.81 -1.80
N GLU A 94 -11.26 5.49 -2.41
CA GLU A 94 -12.41 4.83 -3.05
C GLU A 94 -11.98 3.89 -4.18
N PHE A 95 -10.89 4.22 -4.88
CA PHE A 95 -10.33 3.33 -5.90
C PHE A 95 -9.93 1.97 -5.32
N VAL A 96 -9.43 1.91 -4.07
CA VAL A 96 -9.10 0.64 -3.41
C VAL A 96 -10.37 -0.14 -3.07
N ARG A 97 -11.39 0.53 -2.54
CA ARG A 97 -12.68 -0.10 -2.20
C ARG A 97 -13.39 -0.67 -3.42
N LYS A 98 -13.24 0.00 -4.58
CA LYS A 98 -13.85 -0.38 -5.86
C LYS A 98 -12.99 -1.31 -6.72
N GLY A 99 -11.80 -1.68 -6.26
CA GLY A 99 -10.87 -2.51 -7.05
C GLY A 99 -10.38 -1.85 -8.33
N GLN A 100 -10.30 -0.51 -8.37
CA GLN A 100 -9.85 0.25 -9.54
C GLN A 100 -8.33 0.38 -9.55
N ASN A 101 -7.74 0.36 -10.73
CA ASN A 101 -6.30 0.52 -10.90
C ASN A 101 -5.91 1.99 -11.07
N ILE A 102 -4.62 2.29 -10.84
CA ILE A 102 -4.02 3.58 -11.17
C ILE A 102 -2.79 3.32 -12.04
N VAL A 103 -2.69 4.02 -13.17
CA VAL A 103 -1.48 4.01 -14.01
C VAL A 103 -0.88 5.42 -14.00
N LEU A 104 0.29 5.57 -13.37
CA LEU A 104 1.05 6.81 -13.35
C LEU A 104 2.08 6.76 -14.48
N ALA A 105 1.78 7.36 -15.62
CA ALA A 105 2.62 7.31 -16.82
C ALA A 105 3.23 8.68 -17.14
N GLY A 106 4.54 8.76 -17.32
CA GLY A 106 5.21 10.01 -17.70
C GLY A 106 6.71 10.05 -17.45
N ASN A 107 7.31 11.19 -17.68
CA ASN A 107 8.76 11.40 -17.65
C ASN A 107 9.42 11.02 -16.31
N PRO A 108 10.71 10.63 -16.31
CA PRO A 108 11.45 10.42 -15.07
C PRO A 108 11.50 11.68 -14.21
N GLY A 109 11.50 11.49 -12.87
CA GLY A 109 11.65 12.60 -11.92
C GLY A 109 10.39 13.42 -11.62
N THR A 110 9.22 13.09 -12.19
CA THR A 110 7.95 13.83 -12.02
C THR A 110 7.12 13.45 -10.80
N GLY A 111 7.69 12.69 -9.85
CA GLY A 111 7.02 12.35 -8.60
C GLY A 111 6.17 11.07 -8.61
N LYS A 112 6.17 10.25 -9.69
CA LYS A 112 5.36 9.02 -9.79
C LYS A 112 5.51 8.08 -8.60
N THR A 113 6.74 7.69 -8.29
CA THR A 113 7.05 6.78 -7.17
C THR A 113 6.65 7.40 -5.83
N HIS A 114 6.88 8.72 -5.64
CA HIS A 114 6.46 9.43 -4.43
C HIS A 114 4.93 9.38 -4.28
N LEU A 115 4.20 9.70 -5.33
CA LEU A 115 2.73 9.67 -5.33
C LEU A 115 2.22 8.24 -5.07
N ALA A 116 2.79 7.22 -5.72
CA ALA A 116 2.41 5.82 -5.51
C ALA A 116 2.64 5.36 -4.07
N ILE A 117 3.81 5.67 -3.48
CA ILE A 117 4.13 5.32 -2.09
C ILE A 117 3.23 6.10 -1.13
N GLY A 118 3.01 7.40 -1.37
CA GLY A 118 2.16 8.22 -0.53
C GLY A 118 0.71 7.71 -0.48
N LEU A 119 0.13 7.38 -1.63
CA LEU A 119 -1.19 6.73 -1.70
C LEU A 119 -1.19 5.37 -1.00
N GLY A 120 -0.12 4.59 -1.15
CA GLY A 120 0.03 3.30 -0.47
C GLY A 120 0.11 3.43 1.06
N ILE A 121 0.82 4.44 1.57
CA ILE A 121 0.88 4.71 3.01
C ILE A 121 -0.49 5.13 3.53
N ASN A 122 -1.20 6.02 2.84
CA ASN A 122 -2.56 6.43 3.22
C ASN A 122 -3.52 5.23 3.24
N ALA A 123 -3.47 4.36 2.23
CA ALA A 123 -4.25 3.14 2.21
C ALA A 123 -3.93 2.23 3.43
N ALA A 124 -2.65 2.06 3.77
CA ALA A 124 -2.24 1.30 4.94
C ALA A 124 -2.71 1.92 6.27
N MET A 125 -2.73 3.24 6.36
CA MET A 125 -3.27 3.97 7.52
C MET A 125 -4.78 3.78 7.65
N GLU A 126 -5.52 3.71 6.55
CA GLU A 126 -6.96 3.42 6.51
C GLU A 126 -7.32 1.94 6.73
N GLY A 127 -6.33 1.05 6.88
CA GLY A 127 -6.56 -0.35 7.22
C GLY A 127 -6.34 -1.34 6.09
N PHE A 128 -6.12 -0.89 4.86
CA PHE A 128 -5.87 -1.76 3.72
C PHE A 128 -4.52 -2.48 3.80
N LYS A 129 -4.47 -3.70 3.30
CA LYS A 129 -3.23 -4.46 3.15
C LYS A 129 -2.54 -4.04 1.87
N VAL A 130 -1.38 -3.38 1.99
CA VAL A 130 -0.60 -2.87 0.88
C VAL A 130 0.67 -3.71 0.68
N ARG A 131 1.11 -3.86 -0.57
CA ARG A 131 2.41 -4.43 -0.94
C ARG A 131 3.05 -3.61 -2.04
N TYR A 132 4.32 -3.32 -1.86
CA TYR A 132 5.16 -2.63 -2.84
C TYR A 132 6.19 -3.60 -3.43
N TYR A 133 6.35 -3.52 -4.74
CA TYR A 133 7.41 -4.19 -5.48
C TYR A 133 7.91 -3.26 -6.59
N THR A 134 9.20 -3.30 -6.89
CA THR A 134 9.63 -2.93 -8.24
C THR A 134 9.33 -4.09 -9.17
N VAL A 135 8.98 -3.79 -10.43
CA VAL A 135 8.65 -4.85 -11.40
C VAL A 135 9.79 -5.86 -11.58
N PRO A 136 11.08 -5.42 -11.70
CA PRO A 136 12.18 -6.37 -11.80
C PRO A 136 12.29 -7.30 -10.58
N THR A 137 12.15 -6.76 -9.37
CA THR A 137 12.20 -7.57 -8.14
C THR A 137 11.07 -8.58 -8.08
N LEU A 138 9.87 -8.19 -8.50
CA LEU A 138 8.72 -9.10 -8.53
C LEU A 138 8.94 -10.24 -9.52
N ILE A 139 9.38 -9.94 -10.74
CA ILE A 139 9.64 -10.96 -11.78
C ILE A 139 10.67 -11.97 -11.31
N ASN A 140 11.80 -11.52 -10.74
CA ASN A 140 12.81 -12.41 -10.20
C ASN A 140 12.25 -13.34 -9.13
N ARG A 141 11.44 -12.80 -8.21
CA ARG A 141 10.76 -13.60 -7.18
C ARG A 141 9.78 -14.61 -7.76
N LEU A 142 9.02 -14.23 -8.80
CA LEU A 142 8.08 -15.13 -9.46
C LEU A 142 8.79 -16.29 -10.14
N LYS A 143 9.91 -16.01 -10.83
CA LYS A 143 10.75 -17.05 -11.46
C LYS A 143 11.35 -18.01 -10.43
N GLU A 144 11.87 -17.49 -9.34
CA GLU A 144 12.39 -18.30 -8.23
C GLU A 144 11.30 -19.24 -7.68
N LEU A 145 10.12 -18.70 -7.37
CA LEU A 145 9.01 -19.51 -6.87
C LEU A 145 8.48 -20.50 -7.89
N LYS A 146 8.55 -20.20 -9.20
CA LYS A 146 8.22 -21.13 -10.25
C LYS A 146 9.21 -22.30 -10.27
N SER A 147 10.51 -22.02 -10.20
CA SER A 147 11.56 -23.06 -10.14
C SER A 147 11.41 -23.98 -8.93
N GLN A 148 10.96 -23.42 -7.80
CA GLN A 148 10.66 -24.15 -6.57
C GLN A 148 9.28 -24.85 -6.58
N ARG A 149 8.50 -24.76 -7.67
CA ARG A 149 7.12 -25.26 -7.79
C ARG A 149 6.18 -24.71 -6.70
N ASN A 150 6.39 -23.46 -6.27
CA ASN A 150 5.71 -22.84 -5.14
C ASN A 150 4.96 -21.54 -5.53
N LEU A 151 4.50 -21.41 -6.77
CA LEU A 151 3.73 -20.22 -7.21
C LEU A 151 2.43 -20.03 -6.46
N LEU A 152 1.80 -21.10 -5.97
CA LEU A 152 0.55 -21.01 -5.20
C LEU A 152 0.72 -20.20 -3.91
N SER A 153 1.90 -20.19 -3.30
CA SER A 153 2.16 -19.43 -2.08
C SER A 153 2.07 -17.92 -2.31
N ILE A 154 2.67 -17.42 -3.40
CA ILE A 154 2.61 -15.99 -3.73
C ILE A 154 1.24 -15.59 -4.26
N GLN A 155 0.55 -16.47 -4.97
CA GLN A 155 -0.83 -16.23 -5.39
C GLN A 155 -1.73 -15.99 -4.19
N LYS A 156 -1.73 -16.89 -3.20
CA LYS A 156 -2.46 -16.74 -1.93
C LYS A 156 -2.07 -15.46 -1.16
N GLN A 157 -0.80 -15.06 -1.27
CA GLN A 157 -0.34 -13.80 -0.69
C GLN A 157 -0.96 -12.60 -1.42
N PHE A 158 -1.00 -12.62 -2.75
CA PHE A 158 -1.55 -11.55 -3.58
C PHE A 158 -3.07 -11.40 -3.42
N GLU A 159 -3.80 -12.48 -3.26
CA GLU A 159 -5.23 -12.47 -2.97
C GLU A 159 -5.59 -11.70 -1.68
N LYS A 160 -4.69 -11.74 -0.69
CA LYS A 160 -4.88 -11.06 0.60
C LYS A 160 -4.49 -9.58 0.59
N VAL A 161 -3.84 -9.11 -0.49
CA VAL A 161 -3.37 -7.73 -0.64
C VAL A 161 -4.46 -6.90 -1.31
N ASP A 162 -4.91 -5.83 -0.67
CA ASP A 162 -5.94 -4.95 -1.21
C ASP A 162 -5.38 -3.99 -2.26
N LEU A 163 -4.18 -3.45 -2.02
CA LEU A 163 -3.48 -2.56 -2.94
C LEU A 163 -2.06 -3.06 -3.22
N MET A 164 -1.75 -3.32 -4.48
CA MET A 164 -0.40 -3.63 -4.94
C MET A 164 0.21 -2.41 -5.64
N ILE A 165 1.46 -2.10 -5.35
CA ILE A 165 2.21 -1.07 -6.07
C ILE A 165 3.31 -1.76 -6.87
N LEU A 166 3.29 -1.54 -8.17
CA LEU A 166 4.28 -2.03 -9.14
C LEU A 166 5.02 -0.83 -9.71
N ASP A 167 6.19 -0.58 -9.16
CA ASP A 167 7.02 0.55 -9.54
C ASP A 167 8.01 0.17 -10.63
N GLU A 168 8.35 1.13 -11.48
CA GLU A 168 9.37 1.01 -12.52
C GLU A 168 9.03 0.02 -13.66
N LEU A 169 7.77 -0.09 -14.08
CA LEU A 169 7.44 -0.85 -15.26
C LEU A 169 8.05 -0.20 -16.51
N GLY A 170 8.90 -0.93 -17.20
CA GLY A 170 9.53 -0.49 -18.45
C GLY A 170 10.92 0.13 -18.31
N TYR A 171 11.50 0.17 -17.10
CA TYR A 171 12.89 0.59 -16.93
C TYR A 171 13.90 -0.48 -17.39
N ILE A 172 13.52 -1.74 -17.23
CA ILE A 172 14.31 -2.89 -17.66
C ILE A 172 13.38 -3.82 -18.44
N SER A 173 13.84 -4.31 -19.59
CA SER A 173 13.18 -5.37 -20.32
C SER A 173 13.35 -6.70 -19.59
N PHE A 174 12.37 -7.55 -19.69
CA PHE A 174 12.42 -8.90 -19.15
C PHE A 174 12.16 -9.92 -20.29
N ASP A 175 12.55 -11.15 -20.07
CA ASP A 175 12.32 -12.23 -21.02
C ASP A 175 10.84 -12.63 -21.10
N LYS A 176 10.50 -13.44 -22.08
CA LYS A 176 9.13 -13.92 -22.32
C LYS A 176 8.52 -14.57 -21.08
N GLU A 177 9.28 -15.37 -20.34
CA GLU A 177 8.81 -16.03 -19.12
C GLU A 177 8.42 -15.02 -18.04
N GLY A 178 9.24 -13.99 -17.83
CA GLY A 178 8.94 -12.91 -16.89
C GLY A 178 7.68 -12.16 -17.26
N GLY A 179 7.46 -11.90 -18.55
CA GLY A 179 6.25 -11.28 -19.07
C GLY A 179 5.00 -12.11 -18.82
N GLU A 180 5.05 -13.41 -19.12
CA GLU A 180 3.94 -14.35 -18.89
C GLU A 180 3.58 -14.48 -17.39
N LEU A 181 4.59 -14.54 -16.52
CA LEU A 181 4.38 -14.59 -15.08
C LEU A 181 3.72 -13.31 -14.56
N LEU A 182 4.23 -12.15 -14.98
CA LEU A 182 3.65 -10.87 -14.58
C LEU A 182 2.22 -10.72 -15.08
N PHE A 183 1.97 -11.03 -16.37
CA PHE A 183 0.64 -11.03 -16.97
C PHE A 183 -0.35 -11.89 -16.17
N THR A 184 0.03 -13.14 -15.87
CA THR A 184 -0.83 -14.08 -15.15
C THR A 184 -1.24 -13.52 -13.80
N HIS A 185 -0.28 -13.02 -13.02
CA HIS A 185 -0.55 -12.55 -11.67
C HIS A 185 -1.32 -11.21 -11.64
N LEU A 186 -1.09 -10.33 -12.60
CA LEU A 186 -1.88 -9.09 -12.73
C LEU A 186 -3.31 -9.38 -13.19
N SER A 187 -3.49 -10.32 -14.12
CA SER A 187 -4.82 -10.73 -14.60
C SER A 187 -5.68 -11.30 -13.48
N LEU A 188 -5.11 -12.09 -12.57
CA LEU A 188 -5.82 -12.64 -11.41
C LEU A 188 -6.30 -11.56 -10.43
N ARG A 189 -5.65 -10.39 -10.41
CA ARG A 189 -6.03 -9.28 -9.54
C ARG A 189 -7.04 -8.34 -10.17
N SER A 190 -7.08 -8.30 -11.51
CA SER A 190 -7.94 -7.39 -12.26
C SER A 190 -9.39 -7.51 -11.82
N GLU A 191 -10.08 -6.39 -11.73
CA GLU A 191 -11.49 -6.25 -11.32
C GLU A 191 -11.82 -6.60 -9.85
N GLN A 192 -10.88 -7.20 -9.11
CA GLN A 192 -11.10 -7.61 -7.71
C GLN A 192 -10.30 -6.78 -6.72
N LYS A 193 -9.08 -6.41 -7.10
CA LYS A 193 -8.11 -5.75 -6.23
C LYS A 193 -7.38 -4.67 -7.00
N SER A 194 -7.02 -3.59 -6.32
CA SER A 194 -6.36 -2.45 -6.93
C SER A 194 -4.86 -2.65 -7.12
N THR A 195 -4.37 -2.08 -8.21
CA THR A 195 -2.93 -2.01 -8.50
C THR A 195 -2.56 -0.60 -8.94
N ILE A 196 -1.51 -0.03 -8.35
CA ILE A 196 -0.87 1.19 -8.84
C ILE A 196 0.35 0.77 -9.65
N ILE A 197 0.45 1.24 -10.88
CA ILE A 197 1.59 0.99 -11.77
C ILE A 197 2.25 2.32 -12.07
N THR A 198 3.57 2.41 -11.89
CA THR A 198 4.35 3.54 -12.40
C THR A 198 5.14 3.11 -13.63
N THR A 199 5.15 3.96 -14.63
CA THR A 199 5.89 3.71 -15.88
C THR A 199 6.39 5.01 -16.50
N ASN A 200 7.51 4.94 -17.20
CA ASN A 200 8.02 6.01 -18.04
C ASN A 200 7.66 5.83 -19.52
N LEU A 201 6.91 4.79 -19.85
CA LEU A 201 6.57 4.43 -21.21
C LEU A 201 5.08 4.67 -21.50
N ASN A 202 4.79 5.06 -22.74
CA ASN A 202 3.44 5.02 -23.29
C ASN A 202 2.99 3.57 -23.47
N PHE A 203 1.69 3.31 -23.44
CA PHE A 203 1.12 1.98 -23.64
C PHE A 203 1.59 1.30 -24.93
N GLU A 204 1.76 2.06 -26.01
CA GLU A 204 2.28 1.58 -27.31
C GLU A 204 3.64 0.91 -27.18
N LYS A 205 4.49 1.42 -26.26
CA LYS A 205 5.83 0.87 -26.01
C LYS A 205 5.84 -0.34 -25.07
N TRP A 206 4.73 -0.70 -24.48
CA TRP A 206 4.67 -1.87 -23.59
C TRP A 206 4.91 -3.18 -24.35
N THR A 207 4.58 -3.23 -25.63
CA THR A 207 4.90 -4.38 -26.49
C THR A 207 6.40 -4.68 -26.54
N THR A 208 7.25 -3.65 -26.47
CA THR A 208 8.72 -3.85 -26.43
C THR A 208 9.22 -4.48 -25.14
N ILE A 209 8.43 -4.37 -24.06
CA ILE A 209 8.78 -4.93 -22.74
C ILE A 209 8.31 -6.38 -22.63
N PHE A 210 7.05 -6.63 -23.05
CA PHE A 210 6.41 -7.94 -22.94
C PHE A 210 6.76 -8.88 -24.10
N GLY A 211 7.20 -8.34 -25.24
CA GLY A 211 7.61 -9.12 -26.40
C GLY A 211 6.48 -9.82 -27.17
N ASP A 212 5.25 -9.79 -26.67
CA ASP A 212 4.06 -10.37 -27.28
C ASP A 212 2.95 -9.31 -27.42
N PRO A 213 2.57 -8.91 -28.66
CA PRO A 213 1.56 -7.88 -28.87
C PRO A 213 0.16 -8.28 -28.35
N ILE A 214 -0.22 -9.54 -28.48
CA ILE A 214 -1.56 -10.01 -28.08
C ILE A 214 -1.67 -10.01 -26.55
N MET A 215 -0.67 -10.58 -25.87
CA MET A 215 -0.60 -10.57 -24.41
C MET A 215 -0.56 -9.13 -23.87
N THR A 216 0.21 -8.24 -24.51
CA THR A 216 0.33 -6.84 -24.11
C THR A 216 -1.01 -6.11 -24.22
N ALA A 217 -1.71 -6.27 -25.35
CA ALA A 217 -3.02 -5.66 -25.56
C ALA A 217 -4.03 -6.15 -24.51
N ALA A 218 -4.07 -7.45 -24.23
CA ALA A 218 -4.93 -8.03 -23.22
C ALA A 218 -4.60 -7.54 -21.80
N LEU A 219 -3.32 -7.28 -21.50
CA LEU A 219 -2.90 -6.71 -20.21
C LEU A 219 -3.31 -5.26 -20.07
N ILE A 220 -3.08 -4.45 -21.10
CA ILE A 220 -3.47 -3.03 -21.13
C ILE A 220 -4.98 -2.91 -20.94
N ASP A 221 -5.77 -3.68 -21.65
CA ASP A 221 -7.23 -3.70 -21.52
C ASP A 221 -7.67 -3.97 -20.08
N ARG A 222 -7.12 -5.02 -19.45
CA ARG A 222 -7.43 -5.34 -18.05
C ARG A 222 -7.02 -4.28 -17.05
N ILE A 223 -5.83 -3.69 -17.23
CA ILE A 223 -5.30 -2.69 -16.30
C ILE A 223 -6.05 -1.37 -16.43
N THR A 224 -6.43 -0.99 -17.66
CA THR A 224 -7.12 0.28 -17.94
C THR A 224 -8.63 0.21 -17.74
N PHE A 225 -9.19 -0.97 -17.66
CA PHE A 225 -10.60 -1.15 -17.32
C PHE A 225 -10.92 -0.56 -15.94
N LYS A 226 -11.85 0.41 -15.89
CA LYS A 226 -12.22 1.14 -14.66
C LYS A 226 -10.99 1.68 -13.88
N SER A 227 -10.04 2.31 -14.56
CA SER A 227 -8.81 2.81 -13.96
C SER A 227 -8.66 4.32 -14.05
N PHE A 228 -7.78 4.86 -13.19
CA PHE A 228 -7.25 6.20 -13.32
C PHE A 228 -5.92 6.17 -14.09
N VAL A 229 -5.94 6.57 -15.35
CA VAL A 229 -4.71 6.82 -16.10
C VAL A 229 -4.31 8.27 -15.85
N VAL A 230 -3.19 8.47 -15.16
CA VAL A 230 -2.70 9.80 -14.76
C VAL A 230 -1.48 10.15 -15.61
N ASN A 231 -1.59 11.24 -16.33
CA ASN A 231 -0.47 11.79 -17.09
C ASN A 231 0.51 12.49 -16.15
N MET A 232 1.69 11.88 -16.00
CA MET A 232 2.79 12.38 -15.16
C MET A 232 3.91 13.03 -15.99
N ASN A 233 3.62 13.55 -17.18
CA ASN A 233 4.58 14.34 -17.96
C ASN A 233 4.67 15.76 -17.40
N GLY A 234 5.88 16.20 -17.05
CA GLY A 234 6.13 17.50 -16.46
C GLY A 234 7.61 17.73 -16.17
N HIS A 235 7.91 18.81 -15.47
CA HIS A 235 9.28 19.10 -15.03
C HIS A 235 9.78 18.10 -14.00
N SER A 236 11.07 17.79 -14.05
CA SER A 236 11.71 16.87 -13.11
C SER A 236 11.99 17.56 -11.77
N PHE A 237 11.52 17.00 -10.69
CA PHE A 237 11.89 17.40 -9.31
C PHE A 237 13.38 17.19 -8.99
N ARG A 238 14.12 16.43 -9.81
CA ARG A 238 15.56 16.16 -9.62
C ARG A 238 16.45 17.22 -10.24
N MET A 239 15.88 18.10 -11.07
CA MET A 239 16.59 19.15 -11.80
C MET A 239 16.27 20.56 -11.27
N SER A 240 15.51 20.66 -10.18
CA SER A 240 15.15 21.91 -9.49
C SER A 240 15.94 22.10 -8.22
#